data_c6e9e83499eab08fa8e87f6c92935cf4
#
_entry.id   c6e9e83499eab08fa8e87f6c92935cf4
#
_cell.length_a   1.000
_cell.length_b   1.000
_cell.length_c   1.000
_cell.angle_alpha   90.00
_cell.angle_beta   90.00
_cell.angle_gamma   90.00
#
_symmetry.space_group_name_H-M   'P 1'
#
loop_
_entity.id
_entity.type
_entity.pdbx_description
1 polymer ?
#
loop_
_entity_poly.entity_id
_entity_poly.type
_entity_poly.pdbx_seq_one_letter_code
_entity_poly.pdbx_strand_id
1 'polypeptide(L)'
;MEKRDFDIIRKGISNWNMYRNSTIMVTGATGRIGRFILETIVDADLKYNLNLRVVGLARNHEKAVEVFGDLLEFPNVSFLYQDVNQSIEYDGNMDFIFHTAGPAAPLDFKTSAVNVLWAHVNGTHNVLEFAVNHATKKVFYVSTVEIYGTWESDETIKEEDMGPLKNLNSRACYPEAKRLCETMLASYKECYGIDFCGVRLCHTLAAGILLNDGRAFAEFINCALNGKDIILHSNGSAMRTYTYTPDAVNAIFMIMERGESGYMYNVAANENLISIRDLANLIADLSPKKKSKVIFSEEASKMPYLPFKLAIMDTSKIRALGWAPQADIEKTFKWTIESFL
;
A
#
# COMPACT_ATOMS: atom_id res chain seq x y z
N MET A 1 -5.29 -15.21 0.81
CA MET A 1 -6.34 -14.25 1.29
C MET A 1 -7.60 -15.00 1.71
N GLU A 2 -8.42 -14.41 2.59
CA GLU A 2 -9.74 -14.93 2.96
C GLU A 2 -10.78 -14.65 1.89
N LYS A 3 -11.86 -15.45 1.81
CA LYS A 3 -12.96 -15.24 0.86
C LYS A 3 -13.55 -13.82 0.96
N ARG A 4 -13.69 -13.28 2.19
CA ARG A 4 -14.19 -11.92 2.43
C ARG A 4 -13.34 -10.85 1.75
N ASP A 5 -12.01 -11.05 1.69
CA ASP A 5 -11.09 -10.08 1.10
C ASP A 5 -11.32 -9.98 -0.42
N PHE A 6 -11.47 -11.13 -1.09
CA PHE A 6 -11.82 -11.17 -2.51
C PHE A 6 -13.19 -10.52 -2.78
N ASP A 7 -14.19 -10.76 -1.91
CA ASP A 7 -15.52 -10.18 -2.07
C ASP A 7 -15.48 -8.66 -1.90
N ILE A 8 -14.68 -8.12 -0.94
CA ILE A 8 -14.45 -6.69 -0.76
C ILE A 8 -13.77 -6.12 -2.01
N ILE A 9 -12.68 -6.74 -2.48
CA ILE A 9 -11.88 -6.20 -3.59
C ILE A 9 -12.69 -6.15 -4.88
N ARG A 10 -13.50 -7.17 -5.16
CA ARG A 10 -14.30 -7.25 -6.41
C ARG A 10 -15.53 -6.34 -6.42
N LYS A 11 -15.95 -5.83 -5.26
CA LYS A 11 -17.18 -5.05 -5.15
C LYS A 11 -17.10 -3.78 -6.01
N GLY A 12 -18.09 -3.60 -6.86
CA GLY A 12 -18.20 -2.42 -7.72
C GLY A 12 -17.27 -2.41 -8.95
N ILE A 13 -16.41 -3.40 -9.11
CA ILE A 13 -15.62 -3.58 -10.33
C ILE A 13 -16.48 -4.31 -11.35
N SER A 14 -16.76 -3.67 -12.50
CA SER A 14 -17.69 -4.17 -13.49
C SER A 14 -16.99 -4.73 -14.74
N ASN A 15 -15.80 -4.26 -15.07
CA ASN A 15 -15.13 -4.57 -16.33
C ASN A 15 -13.84 -5.38 -16.17
N TRP A 16 -13.92 -6.55 -15.53
CA TRP A 16 -12.78 -7.49 -15.52
C TRP A 16 -12.33 -7.92 -16.91
N ASN A 17 -13.25 -7.87 -17.91
CA ASN A 17 -12.93 -8.21 -19.30
C ASN A 17 -11.89 -7.28 -19.96
N MET A 18 -11.59 -6.10 -19.39
CA MET A 18 -10.50 -5.24 -19.87
C MET A 18 -9.14 -5.94 -19.83
N TYR A 19 -8.99 -6.93 -18.96
CA TYR A 19 -7.76 -7.71 -18.80
C TYR A 19 -7.73 -8.98 -19.67
N ARG A 20 -8.79 -9.33 -20.38
CA ARG A 20 -8.88 -10.59 -21.14
C ARG A 20 -7.72 -10.77 -22.11
N ASN A 21 -7.13 -11.98 -22.11
CA ASN A 21 -5.96 -12.35 -22.92
C ASN A 21 -4.72 -11.46 -22.69
N SER A 22 -4.59 -10.86 -21.53
CA SER A 22 -3.49 -9.96 -21.21
C SER A 22 -2.41 -10.62 -20.36
N THR A 23 -1.19 -10.08 -20.46
CA THR A 23 -0.10 -10.34 -19.52
C THR A 23 -0.02 -9.19 -18.52
N ILE A 24 -0.01 -9.52 -17.24
CA ILE A 24 -0.03 -8.55 -16.14
C ILE A 24 1.17 -8.79 -15.23
N MET A 25 1.99 -7.76 -15.02
CA MET A 25 3.08 -7.80 -14.06
C MET A 25 2.70 -7.11 -12.75
N VAL A 26 3.10 -7.72 -11.63
CA VAL A 26 3.03 -7.10 -10.31
C VAL A 26 4.44 -7.04 -9.75
N THR A 27 5.04 -5.84 -9.68
CA THR A 27 6.35 -5.66 -9.03
C THR A 27 6.18 -5.55 -7.52
N GLY A 28 7.17 -6.06 -6.77
CA GLY A 28 7.02 -6.15 -5.31
C GLY A 28 5.91 -7.15 -4.90
N ALA A 29 5.73 -8.20 -5.70
CA ALA A 29 4.66 -9.18 -5.57
C ALA A 29 4.57 -9.80 -4.17
N THR A 30 5.69 -10.06 -3.50
CA THR A 30 5.73 -10.60 -2.13
C THR A 30 5.47 -9.57 -1.03
N GLY A 31 5.34 -8.28 -1.39
CA GLY A 31 4.90 -7.22 -0.47
C GLY A 31 3.39 -7.30 -0.23
N ARG A 32 2.91 -6.69 0.87
CA ARG A 32 1.49 -6.79 1.23
C ARG A 32 0.54 -6.35 0.11
N ILE A 33 0.69 -5.15 -0.44
CA ILE A 33 -0.18 -4.64 -1.52
C ILE A 33 -0.02 -5.50 -2.78
N GLY A 34 1.22 -5.81 -3.18
CA GLY A 34 1.51 -6.63 -4.35
C GLY A 34 0.89 -8.02 -4.28
N ARG A 35 0.98 -8.65 -3.08
CA ARG A 35 0.35 -9.94 -2.83
C ARG A 35 -1.16 -9.90 -3.05
N PHE A 36 -1.85 -8.93 -2.42
CA PHE A 36 -3.30 -8.80 -2.55
C PHE A 36 -3.72 -8.54 -4.01
N ILE A 37 -2.95 -7.73 -4.76
CA ILE A 37 -3.20 -7.50 -6.19
C ILE A 37 -3.02 -8.81 -6.98
N LEU A 38 -1.89 -9.51 -6.81
CA LEU A 38 -1.58 -10.71 -7.56
C LEU A 38 -2.60 -11.82 -7.30
N GLU A 39 -2.89 -12.12 -6.03
CA GLU A 39 -3.91 -13.12 -5.68
C GLU A 39 -5.30 -12.75 -6.24
N THR A 40 -5.65 -11.46 -6.27
CA THR A 40 -6.92 -10.99 -6.83
C THR A 40 -6.98 -11.17 -8.36
N ILE A 41 -5.87 -10.91 -9.07
CA ILE A 41 -5.80 -11.13 -10.53
C ILE A 41 -6.01 -12.60 -10.85
N VAL A 42 -5.37 -13.51 -10.10
CA VAL A 42 -5.53 -14.96 -10.29
C VAL A 42 -6.96 -15.40 -9.97
N ASP A 43 -7.55 -14.94 -8.86
CA ASP A 43 -8.95 -15.23 -8.53
C ASP A 43 -9.92 -14.70 -9.60
N ALA A 44 -9.68 -13.50 -10.12
CA ALA A 44 -10.49 -12.95 -11.21
C ALA A 44 -10.35 -13.75 -12.51
N ASP A 45 -9.14 -14.22 -12.83
CA ASP A 45 -8.91 -15.07 -14.00
C ASP A 45 -9.72 -16.36 -13.92
N LEU A 46 -9.64 -17.05 -12.78
CA LEU A 46 -10.41 -18.28 -12.53
C LEU A 46 -11.93 -18.03 -12.58
N LYS A 47 -12.38 -16.94 -11.96
CA LYS A 47 -13.81 -16.63 -11.83
C LYS A 47 -14.46 -16.21 -13.14
N TYR A 48 -13.75 -15.44 -13.97
CA TYR A 48 -14.30 -14.81 -15.17
C TYR A 48 -13.74 -15.41 -16.47
N ASN A 49 -12.88 -16.44 -16.39
CA ASN A 49 -12.22 -17.08 -17.54
C ASN A 49 -11.52 -16.05 -18.45
N LEU A 50 -10.64 -15.25 -17.88
CA LEU A 50 -10.01 -14.13 -18.59
C LEU A 50 -8.83 -14.53 -19.46
N ASN A 51 -8.26 -15.74 -19.26
CA ASN A 51 -7.07 -16.24 -19.96
C ASN A 51 -5.86 -15.30 -19.77
N LEU A 52 -5.52 -15.02 -18.51
CA LEU A 52 -4.42 -14.13 -18.14
C LEU A 52 -3.09 -14.87 -18.08
N ARG A 53 -2.01 -14.12 -18.26
CA ARG A 53 -0.67 -14.46 -17.80
C ARG A 53 -0.27 -13.51 -16.67
N VAL A 54 0.12 -14.04 -15.53
CA VAL A 54 0.45 -13.24 -14.34
C VAL A 54 1.92 -13.39 -14.03
N VAL A 55 2.64 -12.28 -13.98
CA VAL A 55 4.07 -12.24 -13.72
C VAL A 55 4.32 -11.51 -12.41
N GLY A 56 4.79 -12.22 -11.39
CA GLY A 56 5.24 -11.63 -10.14
C GLY A 56 6.72 -11.26 -10.22
N LEU A 57 7.10 -10.00 -9.98
CA LEU A 57 8.51 -9.64 -9.81
C LEU A 57 8.83 -9.56 -8.32
N ALA A 58 9.77 -10.38 -7.86
CA ALA A 58 10.18 -10.50 -6.47
C ALA A 58 11.69 -10.78 -6.38
N ARG A 59 12.35 -10.35 -5.30
CA ARG A 59 13.78 -10.55 -5.12
C ARG A 59 14.15 -11.93 -4.57
N ASN A 60 13.26 -12.51 -3.78
CA ASN A 60 13.56 -13.70 -2.98
C ASN A 60 12.57 -14.82 -3.32
N HIS A 61 13.11 -15.93 -3.80
CA HIS A 61 12.36 -17.13 -4.16
C HIS A 61 11.70 -17.77 -2.93
N GLU A 62 12.45 -17.96 -1.84
CA GLU A 62 11.93 -18.62 -0.64
C GLU A 62 10.73 -17.85 -0.07
N LYS A 63 10.85 -16.51 -0.05
CA LYS A 63 9.72 -15.66 0.36
C LYS A 63 8.53 -15.77 -0.58
N ALA A 64 8.74 -15.93 -1.88
CA ALA A 64 7.64 -16.13 -2.82
C ALA A 64 6.93 -17.48 -2.55
N VAL A 65 7.69 -18.53 -2.26
CA VAL A 65 7.15 -19.84 -1.85
C VAL A 65 6.35 -19.73 -0.53
N GLU A 66 6.90 -19.03 0.47
CA GLU A 66 6.21 -18.80 1.75
C GLU A 66 4.88 -18.05 1.57
N VAL A 67 4.86 -17.02 0.71
CA VAL A 67 3.72 -16.13 0.54
C VAL A 67 2.62 -16.74 -0.33
N PHE A 68 2.99 -17.44 -1.40
CA PHE A 68 2.06 -17.87 -2.45
C PHE A 68 1.79 -19.39 -2.47
N GLY A 69 2.69 -20.22 -1.89
CA GLY A 69 2.47 -21.67 -1.83
C GLY A 69 2.03 -22.27 -3.16
N ASP A 70 0.90 -22.97 -3.13
CA ASP A 70 0.32 -23.67 -4.30
C ASP A 70 -0.01 -22.76 -5.48
N LEU A 71 -0.12 -21.45 -5.27
CA LEU A 71 -0.40 -20.51 -6.37
C LEU A 71 0.74 -20.46 -7.39
N LEU A 72 1.97 -20.79 -6.97
CA LEU A 72 3.13 -20.91 -7.86
C LEU A 72 3.03 -22.08 -8.85
N GLU A 73 2.17 -23.06 -8.59
CA GLU A 73 1.94 -24.22 -9.46
C GLU A 73 0.92 -23.92 -10.58
N PHE A 74 0.25 -22.77 -10.55
CA PHE A 74 -0.69 -22.39 -11.59
C PHE A 74 0.05 -22.13 -12.92
N PRO A 75 -0.35 -22.76 -14.03
CA PRO A 75 0.42 -22.69 -15.28
C PRO A 75 0.46 -21.31 -15.92
N ASN A 76 -0.43 -20.41 -15.53
CA ASN A 76 -0.50 -19.04 -15.99
C ASN A 76 0.16 -18.03 -15.04
N VAL A 77 0.76 -18.49 -13.96
CA VAL A 77 1.51 -17.67 -12.98
C VAL A 77 2.99 -17.98 -13.10
N SER A 78 3.80 -16.95 -13.22
CA SER A 78 5.26 -17.05 -13.24
C SER A 78 5.91 -15.99 -12.37
N PHE A 79 7.15 -16.20 -11.96
CA PHE A 79 7.90 -15.23 -11.17
C PHE A 79 9.26 -14.91 -11.80
N LEU A 80 9.57 -13.62 -11.85
CA LEU A 80 10.90 -13.11 -12.14
C LEU A 80 11.58 -12.81 -10.80
N TYR A 81 12.67 -13.54 -10.52
CA TYR A 81 13.45 -13.34 -9.30
C TYR A 81 14.57 -12.32 -9.56
N GLN A 82 14.19 -11.04 -9.59
CA GLN A 82 15.08 -9.93 -9.90
C GLN A 82 14.90 -8.79 -8.89
N ASP A 83 15.96 -8.00 -8.69
CA ASP A 83 15.86 -6.72 -7.99
C ASP A 83 15.32 -5.66 -8.96
N VAL A 84 14.30 -4.93 -8.55
CA VAL A 84 13.70 -3.83 -9.33
C VAL A 84 14.71 -2.71 -9.66
N ASN A 85 15.84 -2.64 -8.91
CA ASN A 85 16.94 -1.73 -9.21
C ASN A 85 17.75 -2.11 -10.48
N GLN A 86 17.50 -3.28 -11.04
CA GLN A 86 18.12 -3.76 -12.29
C GLN A 86 17.10 -3.67 -13.42
N SER A 87 17.58 -3.63 -14.66
CA SER A 87 16.75 -3.73 -15.85
C SER A 87 15.89 -4.99 -15.79
N ILE A 88 14.61 -4.88 -16.09
CA ILE A 88 13.70 -6.02 -16.06
C ILE A 88 13.91 -6.86 -17.32
N GLU A 89 14.28 -8.12 -17.14
CA GLU A 89 14.50 -9.08 -18.22
C GLU A 89 13.26 -9.98 -18.38
N TYR A 90 12.51 -9.74 -19.45
CA TYR A 90 11.34 -10.53 -19.82
C TYR A 90 11.04 -10.35 -21.30
N ASP A 91 10.99 -11.45 -22.05
CA ASP A 91 10.83 -11.43 -23.53
C ASP A 91 9.37 -11.48 -24.01
N GLY A 92 8.42 -11.54 -23.11
CA GLY A 92 6.98 -11.64 -23.46
C GLY A 92 6.31 -10.28 -23.63
N ASN A 93 5.11 -10.27 -24.20
CA ASN A 93 4.24 -9.11 -24.18
C ASN A 93 3.89 -8.71 -22.74
N MET A 94 3.73 -7.42 -22.49
CA MET A 94 3.34 -6.90 -21.18
C MET A 94 2.25 -5.83 -21.34
N ASP A 95 1.02 -6.18 -20.99
CA ASP A 95 -0.12 -5.29 -21.20
C ASP A 95 -0.34 -4.32 -20.04
N PHE A 96 -0.20 -4.81 -18.80
CA PHE A 96 -0.44 -4.02 -17.60
C PHE A 96 0.65 -4.25 -16.56
N ILE A 97 1.03 -3.20 -15.85
CA ILE A 97 2.00 -3.28 -14.76
C ILE A 97 1.41 -2.62 -13.51
N PHE A 98 1.37 -3.37 -12.40
CA PHE A 98 1.11 -2.82 -11.07
C PHE A 98 2.45 -2.64 -10.35
N HIS A 99 2.91 -1.39 -10.27
CA HIS A 99 4.18 -1.08 -9.63
C HIS A 99 3.99 -0.78 -8.14
N THR A 100 4.29 -1.80 -7.31
CA THR A 100 4.20 -1.72 -5.85
C THR A 100 5.55 -1.91 -5.15
N ALA A 101 6.61 -2.17 -5.90
CA ALA A 101 7.94 -2.43 -5.36
C ALA A 101 8.53 -1.21 -4.63
N GLY A 102 9.20 -1.48 -3.52
CA GLY A 102 9.94 -0.51 -2.74
C GLY A 102 9.69 -0.64 -1.24
N PRO A 103 10.73 -0.39 -0.40
CA PRO A 103 10.60 -0.42 1.05
C PRO A 103 9.66 0.68 1.56
N ALA A 104 8.75 0.34 2.46
CA ALA A 104 7.76 1.28 3.00
C ALA A 104 7.61 1.19 4.53
N ALA A 105 8.50 0.49 5.22
CA ALA A 105 8.49 0.40 6.68
C ALA A 105 9.33 1.51 7.31
N PRO A 106 8.89 2.14 8.40
CA PRO A 106 9.68 3.16 9.12
C PRO A 106 11.07 2.69 9.53
N LEU A 107 11.22 1.40 9.81
CA LEU A 107 12.52 0.82 10.15
C LEU A 107 13.51 0.94 8.98
N ASP A 108 13.06 0.70 7.73
CA ASP A 108 13.91 0.81 6.54
C ASP A 108 14.40 2.25 6.34
N PHE A 109 13.54 3.24 6.59
CA PHE A 109 13.90 4.66 6.47
C PHE A 109 14.99 5.06 7.47
N LYS A 110 15.06 4.38 8.61
CA LYS A 110 16.01 4.63 9.69
C LYS A 110 17.34 3.91 9.49
N THR A 111 17.31 2.68 8.94
CA THR A 111 18.48 1.80 8.84
C THR A 111 19.11 1.76 7.47
N SER A 112 18.36 2.06 6.39
CA SER A 112 18.81 1.91 5.01
C SER A 112 18.24 2.97 4.06
N ALA A 113 18.24 4.23 4.48
CA ALA A 113 17.65 5.35 3.73
C ALA A 113 18.12 5.45 2.26
N VAL A 114 19.41 5.17 2.00
CA VAL A 114 19.97 5.16 0.63
C VAL A 114 19.34 4.07 -0.23
N ASN A 115 19.16 2.86 0.31
CA ASN A 115 18.49 1.78 -0.39
C ASN A 115 17.01 2.09 -0.65
N VAL A 116 16.35 2.79 0.27
CA VAL A 116 14.98 3.26 0.07
C VAL A 116 14.89 4.21 -1.13
N LEU A 117 15.79 5.20 -1.20
CA LEU A 117 15.86 6.13 -2.35
C LEU A 117 15.98 5.37 -3.67
N TRP A 118 17.02 4.54 -3.79
CA TRP A 118 17.31 3.84 -5.05
C TRP A 118 16.25 2.81 -5.42
N ALA A 119 15.71 2.07 -4.47
CA ALA A 119 14.65 1.10 -4.75
C ALA A 119 13.39 1.75 -5.34
N HIS A 120 13.07 2.98 -4.93
CA HIS A 120 11.95 3.72 -5.52
C HIS A 120 12.34 4.37 -6.84
N VAL A 121 13.45 5.13 -6.89
CA VAL A 121 13.83 5.92 -8.07
C VAL A 121 14.26 5.02 -9.22
N ASN A 122 15.28 4.16 -9.02
CA ASN A 122 15.74 3.25 -10.06
C ASN A 122 14.67 2.20 -10.39
N GLY A 123 13.95 1.70 -9.37
CA GLY A 123 12.87 0.74 -9.59
C GLY A 123 11.77 1.32 -10.48
N THR A 124 11.34 2.56 -10.23
CA THR A 124 10.35 3.22 -11.08
C THR A 124 10.91 3.50 -12.49
N HIS A 125 12.18 3.95 -12.59
CA HIS A 125 12.83 4.14 -13.89
C HIS A 125 12.85 2.84 -14.71
N ASN A 126 13.33 1.74 -14.12
CA ASN A 126 13.41 0.45 -14.82
C ASN A 126 12.03 -0.08 -15.25
N VAL A 127 11.00 0.11 -14.42
CA VAL A 127 9.63 -0.27 -14.78
C VAL A 127 9.10 0.58 -15.94
N LEU A 128 9.39 1.87 -15.97
CA LEU A 128 8.94 2.76 -17.04
C LEU A 128 9.69 2.51 -18.36
N GLU A 129 11.02 2.29 -18.32
CA GLU A 129 11.80 1.87 -19.49
C GLU A 129 11.27 0.53 -20.05
N PHE A 130 11.01 -0.43 -19.15
CA PHE A 130 10.42 -1.71 -19.53
C PHE A 130 9.04 -1.51 -20.19
N ALA A 131 8.19 -0.65 -19.61
CA ALA A 131 6.87 -0.36 -20.15
C ALA A 131 6.91 0.27 -21.55
N VAL A 132 7.86 1.19 -21.80
CA VAL A 132 8.09 1.78 -23.13
C VAL A 132 8.49 0.70 -24.13
N ASN A 133 9.49 -0.12 -23.79
CA ASN A 133 10.06 -1.14 -24.67
C ASN A 133 9.05 -2.26 -25.02
N HIS A 134 8.06 -2.50 -24.16
CA HIS A 134 7.03 -3.54 -24.33
C HIS A 134 5.68 -2.98 -24.80
N ALA A 135 5.59 -1.70 -25.13
CA ALA A 135 4.34 -1.02 -25.49
C ALA A 135 3.20 -1.31 -24.49
N THR A 136 3.52 -1.28 -23.20
CA THR A 136 2.59 -1.55 -22.10
C THR A 136 1.39 -0.60 -22.18
N LYS A 137 0.19 -1.13 -22.10
CA LYS A 137 -1.06 -0.36 -22.23
C LYS A 137 -1.27 0.62 -21.08
N LYS A 138 -0.97 0.19 -19.84
CA LYS A 138 -1.13 1.03 -18.66
C LYS A 138 -0.25 0.58 -17.50
N VAL A 139 0.35 1.54 -16.80
CA VAL A 139 1.11 1.36 -15.55
C VAL A 139 0.29 1.89 -14.39
N PHE A 140 0.09 1.09 -13.36
CA PHE A 140 -0.48 1.52 -12.09
C PHE A 140 0.62 1.75 -11.06
N TYR A 141 0.62 2.91 -10.42
CA TYR A 141 1.62 3.27 -9.42
C TYR A 141 1.05 3.40 -8.01
N VAL A 142 1.71 2.77 -7.03
CA VAL A 142 1.35 2.89 -5.62
C VAL A 142 2.25 3.90 -4.92
N SER A 143 1.68 5.06 -4.60
CA SER A 143 2.28 6.14 -3.84
C SER A 143 1.77 6.19 -2.40
N THR A 144 1.96 7.30 -1.71
CA THR A 144 1.75 7.42 -0.25
C THR A 144 1.26 8.81 0.14
N VAL A 145 0.53 8.91 1.24
CA VAL A 145 0.19 10.18 1.90
C VAL A 145 1.44 10.97 2.35
N GLU A 146 2.58 10.32 2.54
CA GLU A 146 3.79 11.00 3.01
C GLU A 146 4.35 12.00 1.99
N ILE A 147 4.00 11.92 0.71
CA ILE A 147 4.41 12.90 -0.29
C ILE A 147 3.91 14.32 0.03
N TYR A 148 2.82 14.43 0.77
CA TYR A 148 2.28 15.74 1.16
C TYR A 148 3.15 16.48 2.17
N GLY A 149 4.06 15.77 2.86
CA GLY A 149 4.93 16.40 3.84
C GLY A 149 4.19 16.88 5.08
N THR A 150 4.63 18.01 5.64
CA THR A 150 3.98 18.63 6.82
C THR A 150 2.76 19.44 6.36
N TRP A 151 1.62 19.18 6.98
CA TRP A 151 0.37 19.90 6.71
C TRP A 151 -0.16 20.50 8.02
N GLU A 152 -0.12 21.82 8.12
CA GLU A 152 -0.48 22.54 9.35
C GLU A 152 -1.95 22.97 9.39
N SER A 153 -2.63 22.95 8.22
CA SER A 153 -4.06 23.25 8.12
C SER A 153 -4.92 22.15 8.74
N ASP A 154 -6.12 22.49 9.21
CA ASP A 154 -7.15 21.56 9.62
C ASP A 154 -8.01 21.08 8.42
N GLU A 155 -7.85 21.72 7.27
CA GLU A 155 -8.50 21.29 6.03
C GLU A 155 -7.91 19.99 5.51
N THR A 156 -8.73 19.22 4.79
CA THR A 156 -8.28 18.03 4.09
C THR A 156 -7.38 18.42 2.93
N ILE A 157 -6.35 17.59 2.66
CA ILE A 157 -5.40 17.85 1.58
C ILE A 157 -5.88 17.19 0.28
N LYS A 158 -5.92 17.95 -0.80
CA LYS A 158 -6.31 17.49 -2.13
C LYS A 158 -5.10 17.00 -2.92
N GLU A 159 -5.34 16.32 -4.03
CA GLU A 159 -4.26 15.75 -4.85
C GLU A 159 -3.34 16.81 -5.47
N GLU A 160 -3.81 18.01 -5.69
CA GLU A 160 -3.03 19.16 -6.21
C GLU A 160 -2.23 19.91 -5.14
N ASP A 161 -2.47 19.64 -3.86
CA ASP A 161 -1.77 20.31 -2.76
C ASP A 161 -0.41 19.67 -2.49
N MET A 162 0.53 20.46 -1.96
CA MET A 162 1.83 19.99 -1.48
C MET A 162 2.31 20.84 -0.30
N GLY A 163 2.67 20.17 0.78
CA GLY A 163 3.33 20.78 1.93
C GLY A 163 4.87 20.63 1.88
N PRO A 164 5.60 21.34 2.75
CA PRO A 164 7.05 21.27 2.80
C PRO A 164 7.56 19.94 3.36
N LEU A 165 8.74 19.53 2.87
CA LEU A 165 9.56 18.46 3.43
C LEU A 165 10.88 19.02 3.94
N LYS A 166 11.41 18.45 5.04
CA LYS A 166 12.77 18.77 5.52
C LYS A 166 13.78 17.88 4.77
N ASN A 167 14.16 18.30 3.56
CA ASN A 167 14.98 17.52 2.64
C ASN A 167 16.40 17.20 3.12
N LEU A 168 17.00 18.01 4.02
CA LEU A 168 18.31 17.73 4.63
C LEU A 168 18.19 16.79 5.84
N ASN A 169 17.18 15.93 5.85
CA ASN A 169 16.97 14.90 6.86
C ASN A 169 16.81 13.55 6.14
N SER A 170 17.59 12.54 6.53
CA SER A 170 17.53 11.20 5.93
C SER A 170 16.12 10.58 5.98
N ARG A 171 15.27 10.97 6.93
CA ARG A 171 13.86 10.52 7.00
C ARG A 171 13.04 10.97 5.79
N ALA A 172 13.46 12.00 5.06
CA ALA A 172 12.81 12.45 3.84
C ALA A 172 13.05 11.50 2.64
N CYS A 173 13.93 10.50 2.76
CA CYS A 173 14.26 9.57 1.67
C CYS A 173 13.02 8.96 0.99
N TYR A 174 12.02 8.55 1.76
CA TYR A 174 10.83 7.92 1.24
C TYR A 174 9.87 8.92 0.55
N PRO A 175 9.39 9.97 1.21
CA PRO A 175 8.47 10.91 0.56
C PRO A 175 9.10 11.64 -0.62
N GLU A 176 10.39 12.01 -0.58
CA GLU A 176 11.06 12.66 -1.71
C GLU A 176 11.24 11.70 -2.91
N ALA A 177 11.64 10.44 -2.64
CA ALA A 177 11.69 9.43 -3.70
C ALA A 177 10.32 9.23 -4.37
N LYS A 178 9.24 9.15 -3.56
CA LYS A 178 7.88 9.00 -4.07
C LYS A 178 7.42 10.21 -4.89
N ARG A 179 7.75 11.45 -4.48
CA ARG A 179 7.50 12.66 -5.28
C ARG A 179 8.21 12.60 -6.62
N LEU A 180 9.51 12.27 -6.61
CA LEU A 180 10.28 12.13 -7.84
C LEU A 180 9.68 11.07 -8.77
N CYS A 181 9.26 9.92 -8.23
CA CYS A 181 8.63 8.87 -9.03
C CYS A 181 7.31 9.33 -9.67
N GLU A 182 6.48 10.11 -8.99
CA GLU A 182 5.28 10.69 -9.59
C GLU A 182 5.63 11.68 -10.73
N THR A 183 6.69 12.48 -10.57
CA THR A 183 7.21 13.34 -11.63
C THR A 183 7.75 12.52 -12.82
N MET A 184 8.44 11.41 -12.56
CA MET A 184 8.91 10.51 -13.62
C MET A 184 7.74 9.93 -14.43
N LEU A 185 6.68 9.47 -13.79
CA LEU A 185 5.48 8.99 -14.46
C LEU A 185 4.88 10.04 -15.40
N ALA A 186 4.75 11.28 -14.92
CA ALA A 186 4.25 12.40 -15.74
C ALA A 186 5.18 12.68 -16.94
N SER A 187 6.50 12.67 -16.72
CA SER A 187 7.50 12.88 -17.79
C SER A 187 7.48 11.76 -18.83
N TYR A 188 7.36 10.49 -18.41
CA TYR A 188 7.25 9.36 -19.34
C TYR A 188 5.94 9.37 -20.13
N LYS A 189 4.85 9.82 -19.52
CA LYS A 189 3.59 10.06 -20.26
C LYS A 189 3.78 11.12 -21.34
N GLU A 190 4.40 12.24 -21.02
CA GLU A 190 4.61 13.33 -21.96
C GLU A 190 5.59 12.96 -23.09
N CYS A 191 6.71 12.30 -22.74
CA CYS A 191 7.78 12.01 -23.70
C CYS A 191 7.53 10.76 -24.53
N TYR A 192 6.90 9.73 -23.95
CA TYR A 192 6.78 8.39 -24.54
C TYR A 192 5.33 7.90 -24.67
N GLY A 193 4.35 8.65 -24.20
CA GLY A 193 2.93 8.28 -24.31
C GLY A 193 2.49 7.17 -23.36
N ILE A 194 3.25 6.86 -22.30
CA ILE A 194 2.88 5.85 -21.31
C ILE A 194 1.60 6.26 -20.60
N ASP A 195 0.55 5.45 -20.72
CA ASP A 195 -0.65 5.63 -19.90
C ASP A 195 -0.38 5.17 -18.48
N PHE A 196 -0.69 6.01 -17.50
CA PHE A 196 -0.60 5.64 -16.10
C PHE A 196 -1.76 6.19 -15.29
N CYS A 197 -2.02 5.56 -14.18
CA CYS A 197 -2.78 6.11 -13.07
C CYS A 197 -2.16 5.59 -11.77
N GLY A 198 -2.55 6.16 -10.65
CA GLY A 198 -1.99 5.71 -9.39
C GLY A 198 -2.78 6.15 -8.17
N VAL A 199 -2.28 5.72 -7.03
CA VAL A 199 -2.92 5.92 -5.74
C VAL A 199 -1.93 6.46 -4.71
N ARG A 200 -2.37 7.42 -3.90
CA ARG A 200 -1.70 7.85 -2.67
C ARG A 200 -2.43 7.23 -1.49
N LEU A 201 -1.81 6.23 -0.87
CA LEU A 201 -2.41 5.48 0.23
C LEU A 201 -2.10 6.11 1.60
N CYS A 202 -3.08 6.13 2.49
CA CYS A 202 -2.87 6.30 3.93
C CYS A 202 -2.33 5.00 4.57
N HIS A 203 -2.38 4.90 5.92
CA HIS A 203 -2.00 3.66 6.59
C HIS A 203 -2.96 2.52 6.20
N THR A 204 -2.39 1.47 5.62
CA THR A 204 -3.14 0.26 5.25
C THR A 204 -2.69 -0.91 6.10
N LEU A 205 -3.62 -1.79 6.48
CA LEU A 205 -3.32 -3.02 7.22
C LEU A 205 -4.31 -4.15 6.89
N ALA A 206 -3.82 -5.37 6.95
CA ALA A 206 -4.55 -6.64 6.85
C ALA A 206 -3.61 -7.80 7.22
N ALA A 207 -3.96 -9.03 6.93
CA ALA A 207 -3.08 -10.19 7.01
C ALA A 207 -1.72 -9.93 6.35
N GLY A 208 -0.65 -10.43 6.96
CA GLY A 208 0.72 -10.28 6.45
C GLY A 208 1.42 -8.97 6.82
N ILE A 209 0.89 -8.17 7.76
CA ILE A 209 1.67 -7.08 8.36
C ILE A 209 2.83 -7.64 9.19
N LEU A 210 3.95 -6.91 9.21
CA LEU A 210 5.05 -7.23 10.11
C LEU A 210 4.82 -6.52 11.45
N LEU A 211 4.80 -7.30 12.54
CA LEU A 211 4.53 -6.78 13.88
C LEU A 211 5.70 -5.98 14.48
N ASN A 212 6.85 -5.98 13.82
CA ASN A 212 8.09 -5.31 14.24
C ASN A 212 8.58 -4.27 13.22
N ASP A 213 7.72 -3.72 12.37
CA ASP A 213 8.11 -2.76 11.32
C ASP A 213 8.29 -1.31 11.81
N GLY A 214 8.09 -1.08 13.11
CA GLY A 214 8.26 0.22 13.75
C GLY A 214 7.01 1.11 13.74
N ARG A 215 5.85 0.60 13.30
CA ARG A 215 4.57 1.31 13.37
C ARG A 215 3.87 1.06 14.69
N ALA A 216 3.30 2.10 15.28
CA ALA A 216 2.61 2.00 16.58
C ALA A 216 1.49 0.94 16.57
N PHE A 217 0.66 0.88 15.53
CA PHE A 217 -0.41 -0.11 15.46
C PHE A 217 0.12 -1.55 15.40
N ALA A 218 1.26 -1.78 14.75
CA ALA A 218 1.88 -3.10 14.67
C ALA A 218 2.39 -3.55 16.05
N GLU A 219 3.02 -2.64 16.79
CA GLU A 219 3.43 -2.86 18.17
C GLU A 219 2.22 -3.14 19.08
N PHE A 220 1.13 -2.37 18.96
CA PHE A 220 -0.09 -2.58 19.75
C PHE A 220 -0.71 -3.94 19.48
N ILE A 221 -0.81 -4.36 18.21
CA ILE A 221 -1.29 -5.68 17.83
C ILE A 221 -0.38 -6.77 18.42
N ASN A 222 0.94 -6.58 18.35
CA ASN A 222 1.89 -7.54 18.94
C ASN A 222 1.70 -7.67 20.46
N CYS A 223 1.49 -6.55 21.16
CA CYS A 223 1.19 -6.57 22.59
C CYS A 223 -0.11 -7.35 22.87
N ALA A 224 -1.19 -7.06 22.14
CA ALA A 224 -2.49 -7.70 22.30
C ALA A 224 -2.43 -9.22 22.06
N LEU A 225 -1.75 -9.66 20.99
CA LEU A 225 -1.55 -11.08 20.70
C LEU A 225 -0.78 -11.84 21.79
N ASN A 226 0.15 -11.15 22.45
CA ASN A 226 0.97 -11.74 23.53
C ASN A 226 0.40 -11.53 24.93
N GLY A 227 -0.74 -10.84 25.08
CA GLY A 227 -1.35 -10.51 26.37
C GLY A 227 -0.48 -9.55 27.21
N LYS A 228 0.30 -8.69 26.53
CA LYS A 228 1.12 -7.64 27.15
C LYS A 228 0.37 -6.33 27.16
N ASP A 229 0.70 -5.46 28.11
CA ASP A 229 0.16 -4.11 28.15
C ASP A 229 0.70 -3.25 27.00
N ILE A 230 -0.13 -2.34 26.51
CA ILE A 230 0.21 -1.39 25.45
C ILE A 230 0.72 -0.11 26.14
N ILE A 231 1.99 0.22 25.92
CA ILE A 231 2.62 1.40 26.53
C ILE A 231 2.60 2.57 25.55
N LEU A 232 1.95 3.66 25.95
CA LEU A 232 1.95 4.91 25.20
C LEU A 232 3.07 5.83 25.72
N HIS A 233 3.98 6.24 24.84
CA HIS A 233 5.09 7.16 25.13
C HIS A 233 4.74 8.64 24.88
N SER A 234 3.48 8.94 24.57
CA SER A 234 2.93 10.29 24.40
C SER A 234 1.48 10.33 24.88
N ASN A 235 0.85 11.49 24.86
CA ASN A 235 -0.55 11.64 25.25
C ASN A 235 -1.54 10.92 24.31
N GLY A 236 -1.06 10.40 23.17
CA GLY A 236 -1.84 9.63 22.21
C GLY A 236 -2.86 10.45 21.40
N SER A 237 -2.79 11.78 21.39
CA SER A 237 -3.76 12.65 20.71
C SER A 237 -3.61 12.69 19.18
N ALA A 238 -2.53 12.13 18.63
CA ALA A 238 -2.30 12.12 17.20
C ALA A 238 -3.41 11.35 16.47
N MET A 239 -4.00 11.98 15.47
CA MET A 239 -5.04 11.39 14.62
C MET A 239 -4.41 10.64 13.45
N ARG A 240 -4.94 9.48 13.12
CA ARG A 240 -4.52 8.66 11.97
C ARG A 240 -5.71 8.03 11.30
N THR A 241 -5.66 7.94 9.97
CA THR A 241 -6.65 7.22 9.17
C THR A 241 -6.09 5.84 8.82
N TYR A 242 -6.92 4.82 8.99
CA TYR A 242 -6.57 3.44 8.68
C TYR A 242 -7.54 2.87 7.64
N THR A 243 -6.98 2.29 6.59
CA THR A 243 -7.76 1.62 5.53
C THR A 243 -7.44 0.13 5.52
N TYR A 244 -8.46 -0.71 5.47
CA TYR A 244 -8.26 -2.13 5.29
C TYR A 244 -7.62 -2.40 3.93
N THR A 245 -6.58 -3.25 3.86
CA THR A 245 -5.85 -3.47 2.60
C THR A 245 -6.75 -3.91 1.45
N PRO A 246 -7.73 -4.82 1.63
CA PRO A 246 -8.71 -5.13 0.59
C PRO A 246 -9.50 -3.92 0.06
N ASP A 247 -9.90 -2.98 0.92
CA ASP A 247 -10.55 -1.74 0.47
C ASP A 247 -9.60 -0.87 -0.37
N ALA A 248 -8.33 -0.79 0.01
CA ALA A 248 -7.32 -0.07 -0.76
C ALA A 248 -7.07 -0.75 -2.12
N VAL A 249 -7.03 -2.08 -2.17
CA VAL A 249 -6.86 -2.84 -3.43
C VAL A 249 -8.12 -2.75 -4.30
N ASN A 250 -9.31 -2.71 -3.71
CA ASN A 250 -10.55 -2.39 -4.44
C ASN A 250 -10.44 -1.03 -5.13
N ALA A 251 -9.95 0.01 -4.42
CA ALA A 251 -9.72 1.33 -5.01
C ALA A 251 -8.72 1.25 -6.18
N ILE A 252 -7.63 0.47 -6.04
CA ILE A 252 -6.64 0.27 -7.10
C ILE A 252 -7.28 -0.28 -8.38
N PHE A 253 -8.08 -1.35 -8.29
CA PHE A 253 -8.77 -1.89 -9.46
C PHE A 253 -9.85 -0.95 -10.01
N MET A 254 -10.55 -0.21 -9.16
CA MET A 254 -11.52 0.79 -9.59
C MET A 254 -10.86 1.94 -10.35
N ILE A 255 -9.70 2.42 -9.89
CA ILE A 255 -8.91 3.43 -10.60
C ILE A 255 -8.38 2.88 -11.93
N MET A 256 -7.94 1.62 -11.97
CA MET A 256 -7.53 0.98 -13.23
C MET A 256 -8.66 0.95 -14.25
N GLU A 257 -9.90 0.68 -13.79
CA GLU A 257 -11.10 0.61 -14.66
C GLU A 257 -11.60 1.99 -15.10
N ARG A 258 -11.61 2.98 -14.19
CA ARG A 258 -12.36 4.25 -14.38
C ARG A 258 -11.51 5.50 -14.19
N GLY A 259 -10.29 5.34 -13.70
CA GLY A 259 -9.42 6.47 -13.40
C GLY A 259 -8.92 7.19 -14.65
N GLU A 260 -8.77 8.49 -14.53
CA GLU A 260 -8.21 9.34 -15.57
C GLU A 260 -6.72 9.05 -15.78
N SER A 261 -6.32 9.00 -17.05
CA SER A 261 -4.92 8.81 -17.45
C SER A 261 -4.05 9.98 -17.00
N GLY A 262 -2.92 9.65 -16.37
CA GLY A 262 -1.99 10.66 -15.85
C GLY A 262 -2.38 11.22 -14.48
N TYR A 263 -3.28 10.54 -13.76
CA TYR A 263 -3.82 11.05 -12.51
C TYR A 263 -3.46 10.18 -11.29
N MET A 264 -3.24 10.84 -10.16
CA MET A 264 -3.05 10.19 -8.85
C MET A 264 -4.29 10.44 -7.97
N TYR A 265 -4.76 9.41 -7.28
CA TYR A 265 -5.96 9.48 -6.45
C TYR A 265 -5.63 9.30 -4.96
N ASN A 266 -6.18 10.14 -4.12
CA ASN A 266 -6.14 9.96 -2.68
C ASN A 266 -7.08 8.81 -2.27
N VAL A 267 -6.56 7.83 -1.52
CA VAL A 267 -7.36 6.72 -0.99
C VAL A 267 -7.15 6.58 0.52
N ALA A 268 -8.20 6.90 1.26
CA ALA A 268 -8.27 6.78 2.71
C ALA A 268 -9.72 6.51 3.15
N ALA A 269 -9.89 5.59 4.08
CA ALA A 269 -11.15 5.39 4.77
C ALA A 269 -11.27 6.44 5.90
N ASN A 270 -11.67 7.67 5.55
CA ASN A 270 -11.73 8.79 6.51
C ASN A 270 -12.72 8.53 7.66
N GLU A 271 -13.67 7.62 7.49
CA GLU A 271 -14.55 7.10 8.54
C GLU A 271 -13.77 6.39 9.65
N ASN A 272 -12.57 5.91 9.34
CA ASN A 272 -11.67 5.22 10.27
C ASN A 272 -10.59 6.16 10.86
N LEU A 273 -10.88 7.46 10.92
CA LEU A 273 -10.02 8.45 11.59
C LEU A 273 -10.12 8.24 13.11
N ILE A 274 -8.99 7.98 13.75
CA ILE A 274 -8.95 7.65 15.19
C ILE A 274 -7.68 8.22 15.82
N SER A 275 -7.74 8.58 17.12
CA SER A 275 -6.55 8.93 17.89
C SER A 275 -5.69 7.70 18.20
N ILE A 276 -4.39 7.89 18.39
CA ILE A 276 -3.49 6.79 18.81
C ILE A 276 -3.92 6.20 20.16
N ARG A 277 -4.48 7.02 21.06
CA ARG A 277 -5.01 6.58 22.36
C ARG A 277 -6.22 5.66 22.18
N ASP A 278 -7.19 6.10 21.39
CA ASP A 278 -8.42 5.34 21.17
C ASP A 278 -8.14 4.06 20.38
N LEU A 279 -7.17 4.13 19.45
CA LEU A 279 -6.68 2.95 18.76
C LEU A 279 -6.04 1.92 19.72
N ALA A 280 -5.21 2.39 20.66
CA ALA A 280 -4.60 1.49 21.66
C ALA A 280 -5.69 0.80 22.51
N ASN A 281 -6.72 1.56 22.93
CA ASN A 281 -7.85 0.98 23.66
C ASN A 281 -8.63 -0.02 22.81
N LEU A 282 -8.95 0.31 21.57
CA LEU A 282 -9.64 -0.61 20.66
C LEU A 282 -8.86 -1.93 20.47
N ILE A 283 -7.54 -1.84 20.27
CA ILE A 283 -6.71 -3.05 20.10
C ILE A 283 -6.62 -3.86 21.41
N ALA A 284 -6.56 -3.17 22.57
CA ALA A 284 -6.58 -3.84 23.87
C ALA A 284 -7.90 -4.60 24.09
N ASP A 285 -9.03 -4.01 23.71
CA ASP A 285 -10.36 -4.65 23.79
C ASP A 285 -10.49 -5.84 22.83
N LEU A 286 -9.85 -5.76 21.65
CA LEU A 286 -9.79 -6.86 20.67
C LEU A 286 -8.77 -7.96 21.03
N SER A 287 -8.04 -7.82 22.14
CA SER A 287 -7.02 -8.81 22.54
C SER A 287 -7.62 -10.21 22.72
N PRO A 288 -7.11 -11.24 22.01
CA PRO A 288 -7.62 -12.60 22.14
C PRO A 288 -7.40 -13.18 23.53
N LYS A 289 -6.42 -12.67 24.26
CA LYS A 289 -6.10 -13.08 25.63
C LYS A 289 -6.84 -12.27 26.70
N LYS A 290 -7.58 -11.23 26.33
CA LYS A 290 -8.37 -10.34 27.21
C LYS A 290 -7.60 -9.82 28.45
N LYS A 291 -6.30 -9.54 28.29
CA LYS A 291 -5.41 -9.15 29.40
C LYS A 291 -4.68 -7.82 29.17
N SER A 292 -4.65 -7.34 27.93
CA SER A 292 -3.91 -6.09 27.60
C SER A 292 -4.59 -4.87 28.21
N LYS A 293 -3.81 -3.99 28.80
CA LYS A 293 -4.26 -2.67 29.27
C LYS A 293 -3.45 -1.60 28.56
N VAL A 294 -4.00 -0.39 28.46
CA VAL A 294 -3.28 0.77 27.95
C VAL A 294 -2.69 1.54 29.14
N ILE A 295 -1.37 1.71 29.12
CA ILE A 295 -0.59 2.36 30.18
C ILE A 295 0.18 3.53 29.56
N PHE A 296 0.16 4.67 30.24
CA PHE A 296 1.00 5.82 29.84
C PHE A 296 2.36 5.72 30.56
N SER A 297 3.45 5.86 29.81
CA SER A 297 4.77 5.92 30.43
C SER A 297 4.92 7.22 31.26
N GLU A 298 5.77 7.21 32.30
CA GLU A 298 6.03 8.40 33.10
C GLU A 298 6.56 9.59 32.29
N GLU A 299 7.20 9.30 31.15
CA GLU A 299 7.72 10.31 30.23
C GLU A 299 6.64 10.85 29.27
N ALA A 300 5.53 10.13 29.09
CA ALA A 300 4.45 10.52 28.17
C ALA A 300 3.85 11.89 28.48
N SER A 301 3.85 12.28 29.75
CA SER A 301 3.38 13.61 30.18
C SER A 301 4.39 14.74 29.94
N LYS A 302 5.66 14.39 29.71
CA LYS A 302 6.79 15.35 29.57
C LYS A 302 7.23 15.51 28.11
N MET A 303 6.95 14.55 27.25
CA MET A 303 7.27 14.68 25.82
C MET A 303 6.23 15.54 25.12
N PRO A 304 6.65 16.69 24.55
CA PRO A 304 5.79 17.38 23.63
C PRO A 304 5.47 16.44 22.48
N TYR A 305 4.20 16.40 22.10
CA TYR A 305 3.75 15.71 20.92
C TYR A 305 4.72 15.99 19.75
N LEU A 306 5.23 14.94 19.10
CA LEU A 306 6.00 15.12 17.87
C LEU A 306 5.13 15.85 16.87
N PRO A 307 5.53 17.05 16.39
CA PRO A 307 4.68 17.94 15.60
C PRO A 307 4.54 17.47 14.15
N PHE A 308 4.29 16.19 13.96
CA PHE A 308 4.04 15.63 12.63
C PHE A 308 2.56 15.30 12.51
N LYS A 309 1.77 16.33 12.18
CA LYS A 309 0.38 16.18 11.80
C LYS A 309 0.35 15.63 10.37
N LEU A 310 -0.01 14.36 10.21
CA LEU A 310 -0.30 13.84 8.88
C LEU A 310 -1.58 14.49 8.37
N ALA A 311 -1.57 14.91 7.11
CA ALA A 311 -2.74 15.41 6.43
C ALA A 311 -3.86 14.36 6.41
N ILE A 312 -5.09 14.80 6.64
CA ILE A 312 -6.27 14.03 6.30
C ILE A 312 -6.52 14.26 4.82
N MET A 313 -6.51 13.19 4.03
CA MET A 313 -6.67 13.29 2.57
C MET A 313 -8.12 13.56 2.19
N ASP A 314 -8.35 14.50 1.26
CA ASP A 314 -9.61 14.59 0.54
C ASP A 314 -9.74 13.37 -0.38
N THR A 315 -10.85 12.67 -0.28
CA THR A 315 -11.13 11.45 -1.06
C THR A 315 -12.30 11.63 -2.03
N SER A 316 -12.70 12.85 -2.30
CA SER A 316 -13.86 13.16 -3.16
C SER A 316 -13.72 12.58 -4.55
N LYS A 317 -12.50 12.62 -5.12
CA LYS A 317 -12.25 12.14 -6.49
C LYS A 317 -12.40 10.62 -6.61
N ILE A 318 -11.84 9.84 -5.68
CA ILE A 318 -12.01 8.37 -5.72
C ILE A 318 -13.47 7.98 -5.39
N ARG A 319 -14.14 8.72 -4.52
CA ARG A 319 -15.56 8.51 -4.21
C ARG A 319 -16.46 8.80 -5.41
N ALA A 320 -16.10 9.79 -6.24
CA ALA A 320 -16.81 10.07 -7.49
C ALA A 320 -16.71 8.91 -8.51
N LEU A 321 -15.67 8.06 -8.43
CA LEU A 321 -15.57 6.82 -9.19
C LEU A 321 -16.47 5.70 -8.63
N GLY A 322 -17.11 5.90 -7.47
CA GLY A 322 -17.99 4.94 -6.80
C GLY A 322 -17.32 4.15 -5.68
N TRP A 323 -16.08 4.46 -5.29
CA TRP A 323 -15.41 3.79 -4.19
C TRP A 323 -15.95 4.20 -2.83
N ALA A 324 -16.12 3.21 -1.96
CA ALA A 324 -16.40 3.41 -0.54
C ALA A 324 -15.76 2.26 0.26
N PRO A 325 -15.10 2.56 1.40
CA PRO A 325 -14.55 1.51 2.26
C PRO A 325 -15.70 0.65 2.83
N GLN A 326 -15.45 -0.63 2.98
CA GLN A 326 -16.43 -1.60 3.48
C GLN A 326 -16.11 -2.08 4.90
N ALA A 327 -14.84 -1.94 5.30
CA ALA A 327 -14.40 -2.24 6.65
C ALA A 327 -14.35 -0.95 7.49
N ASP A 328 -15.12 -0.93 8.58
CA ASP A 328 -14.96 0.07 9.64
C ASP A 328 -13.66 -0.19 10.43
N ILE A 329 -13.33 0.70 11.36
CA ILE A 329 -12.09 0.63 12.14
C ILE A 329 -12.02 -0.66 12.97
N GLU A 330 -13.12 -1.08 13.58
CA GLU A 330 -13.17 -2.30 14.40
C GLU A 330 -12.92 -3.54 13.54
N LYS A 331 -13.63 -3.70 12.42
CA LYS A 331 -13.42 -4.81 11.48
C LYS A 331 -11.99 -4.82 10.93
N THR A 332 -11.44 -3.65 10.57
CA THR A 332 -10.09 -3.52 10.05
C THR A 332 -9.07 -4.13 11.02
N PHE A 333 -9.14 -3.78 12.30
CA PHE A 333 -8.21 -4.31 13.31
C PHE A 333 -8.54 -5.73 13.74
N LYS A 334 -9.83 -6.06 13.93
CA LYS A 334 -10.27 -7.40 14.28
C LYS A 334 -9.81 -8.44 13.27
N TRP A 335 -10.11 -8.24 11.99
CA TRP A 335 -9.71 -9.18 10.93
C TRP A 335 -8.20 -9.28 10.76
N THR A 336 -7.48 -8.16 10.99
CA THR A 336 -6.01 -8.19 11.00
C THR A 336 -5.48 -9.02 12.16
N ILE A 337 -6.02 -8.88 13.38
CA ILE A 337 -5.62 -9.66 14.56
C ILE A 337 -5.96 -11.15 14.36
N GLU A 338 -7.16 -11.45 13.86
CA GLU A 338 -7.61 -12.82 13.58
C GLU A 338 -6.68 -13.56 12.62
N SER A 339 -6.02 -12.86 11.68
CA SER A 339 -5.09 -13.48 10.74
C SER A 339 -3.78 -14.00 11.37
N PHE A 340 -3.56 -13.75 12.65
CA PHE A 340 -2.41 -14.25 13.42
C PHE A 340 -2.80 -15.39 14.39
N LEU A 341 -4.06 -15.77 14.43
CA LEU A 341 -4.59 -16.83 15.32
C LEU A 341 -4.79 -18.14 14.57
#